data_540656dcabec00061c01a261c8ea4ba0
#
_entry.id   540656dcabec00061c01a261c8ea4ba0
#
_cell.length_a   1.000
_cell.length_b   1.000
_cell.length_c   1.000
_cell.angle_alpha   90.00
_cell.angle_beta   90.00
_cell.angle_gamma   90.00
#
_symmetry.space_group_name_H-M   'P 1'
#
loop_
_entity.id
_entity.type
_entity.pdbx_description
1 polymer ?
#
loop_
_entity_poly.entity_id
_entity_poly.type
_entity_poly.pdbx_seq_one_letter_code
_entity_poly.pdbx_strand_id
1 'polypeptide(L)'
;MYFYIFDPDRDREVKYFERIQGRLLNLLAESHIEGETYRVTAIRTVELLVEQAIGLEAKTIIVVGGDSTLNRTINALVRKQADITVGFVSLDQESRLGQIFGISSDIEQSVKTLAGRLVANLDLGEINEHYFLSKVELGENQFSQIEPGFMGLSSVRAFMRLVPFEVELSLDDKFKLKSEVLGAQIINCRNNEGCKVKLGDPTDKLLDILLLNKLSNAQIIRYRAELATGCLDNVPGATIMHAKKVEILGPRKLPLSIEGQVYTKAPATIRVAKPKIKMIVGKTRQF
;
A
#
# COMPACT_ATOMS: atom_id res chain seq x y z
N MET A 1 16.32 -19.99 7.31
CA MET A 1 16.36 -19.14 8.54
C MET A 1 15.34 -18.03 8.40
N TYR A 2 14.57 -17.75 9.46
CA TYR A 2 13.72 -16.57 9.57
C TYR A 2 14.52 -15.42 10.18
N PHE A 3 14.27 -14.21 9.67
CA PHE A 3 14.88 -12.97 10.14
C PHE A 3 13.78 -11.95 10.44
N TYR A 4 13.66 -11.54 11.69
CA TYR A 4 12.60 -10.65 12.16
C TYR A 4 13.10 -9.22 12.30
N ILE A 5 12.42 -8.29 11.61
CA ILE A 5 12.67 -6.85 11.72
C ILE A 5 11.55 -6.24 12.55
N PHE A 6 11.87 -5.84 13.77
CA PHE A 6 10.95 -5.16 14.68
C PHE A 6 11.12 -3.66 14.54
N ASP A 7 10.08 -2.97 14.09
CA ASP A 7 10.03 -1.51 14.00
C ASP A 7 8.90 -0.98 14.88
N PRO A 8 9.22 -0.64 16.15
CA PRO A 8 8.24 -0.08 17.06
C PRO A 8 7.82 1.30 16.57
N ASP A 9 6.53 1.55 16.57
CA ASP A 9 5.97 2.87 16.35
C ASP A 9 6.54 3.84 17.40
N ARG A 10 7.09 4.96 16.96
CA ARG A 10 7.74 5.96 17.82
C ARG A 10 6.76 6.64 18.79
N ASP A 11 5.48 6.64 18.43
CA ASP A 11 4.43 7.30 19.20
C ASP A 11 3.77 6.38 20.25
N ARG A 12 4.11 5.08 20.28
CA ARG A 12 3.60 4.13 21.27
C ARG A 12 4.56 3.94 22.43
N GLU A 13 4.00 3.76 23.62
CA GLU A 13 4.80 3.50 24.84
C GLU A 13 5.70 2.26 24.67
N VAL A 14 6.96 2.38 25.04
CA VAL A 14 7.98 1.32 24.96
C VAL A 14 7.50 0.03 25.65
N LYS A 15 6.83 0.14 26.80
CA LYS A 15 6.28 -1.00 27.55
C LYS A 15 5.19 -1.78 26.78
N TYR A 16 4.40 -1.08 25.97
CA TYR A 16 3.40 -1.73 25.13
C TYR A 16 4.07 -2.60 24.07
N PHE A 17 5.09 -2.07 23.42
CA PHE A 17 5.85 -2.79 22.41
C PHE A 17 6.57 -4.02 22.98
N GLU A 18 7.23 -3.89 24.15
CA GLU A 18 7.92 -5.00 24.82
C GLU A 18 6.96 -6.16 25.16
N ARG A 19 5.75 -5.84 25.62
CA ARG A 19 4.72 -6.86 25.90
C ARG A 19 4.28 -7.58 24.63
N ILE A 20 4.07 -6.86 23.53
CA ILE A 20 3.71 -7.43 22.23
C ILE A 20 4.84 -8.31 21.73
N GLN A 21 6.08 -7.83 21.79
CA GLN A 21 7.26 -8.57 21.35
C GLN A 21 7.39 -9.90 22.12
N GLY A 22 7.27 -9.88 23.45
CA GLY A 22 7.33 -11.11 24.25
C GLY A 22 6.24 -12.12 23.89
N ARG A 23 4.97 -11.65 23.72
CA ARG A 23 3.87 -12.51 23.29
C ARG A 23 4.11 -13.08 21.88
N LEU A 24 4.58 -12.26 20.95
CA LEU A 24 4.85 -12.69 19.59
C LEU A 24 5.96 -13.75 19.57
N LEU A 25 7.07 -13.55 20.27
CA LEU A 25 8.17 -14.52 20.32
C LEU A 25 7.73 -15.88 20.87
N ASN A 26 6.88 -15.90 21.90
CA ASN A 26 6.32 -17.15 22.41
C ASN A 26 5.47 -17.89 21.36
N LEU A 27 4.58 -17.17 20.68
CA LEU A 27 3.73 -17.74 19.61
C LEU A 27 4.54 -18.25 18.41
N LEU A 28 5.65 -17.56 18.07
CA LEU A 28 6.56 -18.01 17.02
C LEU A 28 7.27 -19.31 17.40
N ALA A 29 7.71 -19.43 18.66
CA ALA A 29 8.32 -20.65 19.17
C ALA A 29 7.33 -21.81 19.20
N GLU A 30 6.10 -21.59 19.68
CA GLU A 30 5.02 -22.60 19.66
C GLU A 30 4.68 -23.05 18.23
N SER A 31 4.86 -22.17 17.25
CA SER A 31 4.60 -22.46 15.83
C SER A 31 5.83 -22.99 15.06
N HIS A 32 6.96 -23.19 15.73
CA HIS A 32 8.24 -23.64 15.15
C HIS A 32 8.74 -22.79 13.97
N ILE A 33 8.54 -21.47 14.08
CA ILE A 33 9.02 -20.47 13.10
C ILE A 33 9.86 -19.39 13.76
N GLU A 34 10.51 -19.71 14.86
CA GLU A 34 11.47 -18.81 15.51
C GLU A 34 12.67 -18.51 14.60
N GLY A 35 13.34 -17.41 14.87
CA GLY A 35 14.48 -16.96 14.11
C GLY A 35 15.21 -15.80 14.79
N GLU A 36 16.17 -15.22 14.11
CA GLU A 36 16.90 -14.08 14.63
C GLU A 36 16.04 -12.82 14.62
N THR A 37 16.13 -12.04 15.70
CA THR A 37 15.32 -10.85 15.91
C THR A 37 16.16 -9.60 16.02
N TYR A 38 15.81 -8.58 15.28
CA TYR A 38 16.51 -7.30 15.25
C TYR A 38 15.52 -6.14 15.33
N ARG A 39 15.91 -5.11 16.07
CA ARG A 39 15.09 -3.91 16.26
C ARG A 39 15.62 -2.76 15.42
N VAL A 40 14.74 -2.06 14.75
CA VAL A 40 15.04 -0.79 14.06
C VAL A 40 15.35 0.28 15.11
N THR A 41 16.42 1.02 14.87
CA THR A 41 16.86 2.13 15.71
C THR A 41 17.33 3.29 14.81
N ALA A 42 17.68 4.42 15.39
CA ALA A 42 18.22 5.55 14.63
C ALA A 42 19.50 5.21 13.85
N ILE A 43 20.31 4.27 14.36
CA ILE A 43 21.58 3.84 13.72
C ILE A 43 21.35 2.59 12.86
N ARG A 44 20.47 1.70 13.28
CA ARG A 44 20.18 0.43 12.59
C ARG A 44 18.87 0.57 11.84
N THR A 45 18.96 1.06 10.61
CA THR A 45 17.78 1.30 9.75
C THR A 45 17.25 0.00 9.16
N VAL A 46 16.04 0.05 8.59
CA VAL A 46 15.42 -1.09 7.89
C VAL A 46 16.33 -1.59 6.77
N GLU A 47 16.92 -0.68 6.01
CA GLU A 47 17.80 -0.99 4.87
C GLU A 47 19.05 -1.76 5.33
N LEU A 48 19.68 -1.34 6.42
CA LEU A 48 20.83 -2.03 7.01
C LEU A 48 20.46 -3.43 7.54
N LEU A 49 19.26 -3.57 8.12
CA LEU A 49 18.77 -4.87 8.59
C LEU A 49 18.49 -5.82 7.42
N VAL A 50 17.96 -5.31 6.30
CA VAL A 50 17.80 -6.10 5.09
C VAL A 50 19.14 -6.55 4.53
N GLU A 51 20.15 -5.68 4.49
CA GLU A 51 21.51 -6.05 4.09
C GLU A 51 22.09 -7.13 5.01
N GLN A 52 21.89 -7.02 6.32
CA GLN A 52 22.31 -8.04 7.29
C GLN A 52 21.60 -9.37 7.04
N ALA A 53 20.27 -9.35 6.79
CA ALA A 53 19.50 -10.56 6.47
C ALA A 53 20.01 -11.25 5.20
N ILE A 54 20.38 -10.48 4.17
CA ILE A 54 21.00 -11.01 2.94
C ILE A 54 22.34 -11.65 3.26
N GLY A 55 23.18 -10.98 4.04
CA GLY A 55 24.50 -11.50 4.44
C GLY A 55 24.43 -12.78 5.28
N LEU A 56 23.37 -12.99 6.04
CA LEU A 56 23.07 -14.19 6.81
C LEU A 56 22.30 -15.26 6.00
N GLU A 57 22.12 -15.04 4.71
CA GLU A 57 21.37 -15.94 3.81
C GLU A 57 19.95 -16.28 4.29
N ALA A 58 19.27 -15.30 4.89
CA ALA A 58 17.90 -15.45 5.34
C ALA A 58 16.99 -15.85 4.17
N LYS A 59 16.11 -16.82 4.37
CA LYS A 59 15.15 -17.25 3.37
C LYS A 59 13.81 -16.51 3.48
N THR A 60 13.57 -15.94 4.66
CA THR A 60 12.33 -15.21 4.95
C THR A 60 12.65 -14.05 5.89
N ILE A 61 12.22 -12.86 5.52
CA ILE A 61 12.19 -11.69 6.40
C ILE A 61 10.76 -11.47 6.87
N ILE A 62 10.57 -11.40 8.18
CA ILE A 62 9.29 -11.05 8.78
C ILE A 62 9.38 -9.62 9.30
N VAL A 63 8.58 -8.75 8.73
CA VAL A 63 8.43 -7.36 9.19
C VAL A 63 7.37 -7.32 10.28
N VAL A 64 7.76 -6.83 11.45
CA VAL A 64 6.87 -6.57 12.60
C VAL A 64 6.82 -5.07 12.81
N GLY A 65 5.79 -4.41 12.27
CA GLY A 65 5.73 -2.95 12.24
C GLY A 65 4.51 -2.42 11.48
N GLY A 66 4.65 -1.23 10.92
CA GLY A 66 3.63 -0.57 10.09
C GLY A 66 3.84 -0.78 8.59
N ASP A 67 2.88 -0.30 7.78
CA ASP A 67 2.92 -0.37 6.31
C ASP A 67 4.18 0.30 5.73
N SER A 68 4.62 1.41 6.33
CA SER A 68 5.85 2.10 5.92
C SER A 68 7.10 1.23 6.06
N THR A 69 7.22 0.46 7.15
CA THR A 69 8.34 -0.46 7.37
C THR A 69 8.33 -1.59 6.35
N LEU A 70 7.15 -2.12 6.04
CA LEU A 70 6.97 -3.13 4.99
C LEU A 70 7.44 -2.61 3.64
N ASN A 71 6.99 -1.41 3.24
CA ASN A 71 7.39 -0.79 1.97
C ASN A 71 8.90 -0.53 1.89
N ARG A 72 9.52 -0.04 2.97
CA ARG A 72 10.98 0.16 3.04
C ARG A 72 11.72 -1.16 2.89
N THR A 73 11.26 -2.22 3.54
CA THR A 73 11.85 -3.57 3.43
C THR A 73 11.79 -4.07 1.99
N ILE A 74 10.63 -3.94 1.33
CA ILE A 74 10.44 -4.36 -0.06
C ILE A 74 11.35 -3.55 -0.99
N ASN A 75 11.41 -2.23 -0.85
CA ASN A 75 12.29 -1.39 -1.65
C ASN A 75 13.77 -1.78 -1.48
N ALA A 76 14.21 -2.08 -0.25
CA ALA A 76 15.57 -2.51 0.00
C ALA A 76 15.88 -3.86 -0.66
N LEU A 77 14.97 -4.85 -0.55
CA LEU A 77 15.11 -6.16 -1.19
C LEU A 77 15.19 -6.06 -2.71
N VAL A 78 14.29 -5.28 -3.31
CA VAL A 78 14.24 -5.12 -4.77
C VAL A 78 15.50 -4.45 -5.30
N ARG A 79 15.98 -3.39 -4.64
CA ARG A 79 17.23 -2.71 -5.02
C ARG A 79 18.46 -3.63 -4.93
N LYS A 80 18.46 -4.56 -3.98
CA LYS A 80 19.53 -5.56 -3.82
C LYS A 80 19.32 -6.81 -4.68
N GLN A 81 18.22 -6.88 -5.43
CA GLN A 81 17.83 -8.04 -6.24
C GLN A 81 17.81 -9.35 -5.44
N ALA A 82 17.40 -9.26 -4.17
CA ALA A 82 17.41 -10.39 -3.25
C ALA A 82 16.11 -11.20 -3.36
N ASP A 83 16.24 -12.51 -3.60
CA ASP A 83 15.10 -13.43 -3.65
C ASP A 83 14.76 -13.98 -2.25
N ILE A 84 14.21 -13.12 -1.41
CA ILE A 84 13.80 -13.42 -0.03
C ILE A 84 12.28 -13.27 0.08
N THR A 85 11.63 -14.25 0.71
CA THR A 85 10.19 -14.17 0.99
C THR A 85 9.94 -13.19 2.13
N VAL A 86 8.93 -12.33 1.99
CA VAL A 86 8.54 -11.37 3.01
C VAL A 86 7.27 -11.85 3.72
N GLY A 87 7.28 -11.84 5.04
CA GLY A 87 6.08 -11.94 5.87
C GLY A 87 5.84 -10.63 6.60
N PHE A 88 4.61 -10.43 7.07
CA PHE A 88 4.21 -9.22 7.75
C PHE A 88 3.38 -9.52 8.99
N VAL A 89 3.69 -8.85 10.10
CA VAL A 89 2.85 -8.77 11.30
C VAL A 89 2.60 -7.29 11.53
N SER A 90 1.37 -6.87 11.30
CA SER A 90 1.01 -5.48 11.51
C SER A 90 0.87 -5.18 13.00
N LEU A 91 1.55 -4.13 13.44
CA LEU A 91 1.33 -3.54 14.76
C LEU A 91 0.23 -2.46 14.72
N ASP A 92 -0.19 -2.06 13.54
CA ASP A 92 -1.26 -1.09 13.33
C ASP A 92 -2.59 -1.82 13.09
N GLN A 93 -3.62 -1.46 13.87
CA GLN A 93 -4.96 -2.04 13.72
C GLN A 93 -5.63 -1.64 12.41
N GLU A 94 -5.24 -0.50 11.85
CA GLU A 94 -5.77 0.05 10.60
C GLU A 94 -4.83 -0.12 9.40
N SER A 95 -3.86 -1.06 9.50
CA SER A 95 -2.95 -1.35 8.39
C SER A 95 -3.70 -1.65 7.10
N ARG A 96 -3.49 -0.83 6.10
CA ARG A 96 -4.10 -0.99 4.78
C ARG A 96 -3.51 -2.19 4.04
N LEU A 97 -2.20 -2.36 4.09
CA LEU A 97 -1.53 -3.49 3.48
C LEU A 97 -1.88 -4.80 4.19
N GLY A 98 -2.02 -4.77 5.53
CA GLY A 98 -2.51 -5.92 6.28
C GLY A 98 -3.88 -6.38 5.79
N GLN A 99 -4.83 -5.47 5.63
CA GLN A 99 -6.18 -5.77 5.11
C GLN A 99 -6.12 -6.33 3.67
N ILE A 100 -5.37 -5.68 2.77
CA ILE A 100 -5.23 -6.13 1.37
C ILE A 100 -4.68 -7.56 1.29
N PHE A 101 -3.66 -7.86 2.09
CA PHE A 101 -3.01 -9.18 2.07
C PHE A 101 -3.67 -10.22 2.96
N GLY A 102 -4.79 -9.87 3.61
CA GLY A 102 -5.52 -10.79 4.50
C GLY A 102 -4.74 -11.14 5.76
N ILE A 103 -3.94 -10.19 6.26
CA ILE A 103 -3.15 -10.31 7.49
C ILE A 103 -3.92 -9.63 8.62
N SER A 104 -4.22 -10.38 9.65
CA SER A 104 -4.98 -9.89 10.80
C SER A 104 -4.14 -8.93 11.65
N SER A 105 -4.77 -7.94 12.28
CA SER A 105 -4.16 -7.14 13.35
C SER A 105 -4.03 -7.91 14.68
N ASP A 106 -4.70 -9.05 14.81
CA ASP A 106 -4.51 -9.97 15.93
C ASP A 106 -3.22 -10.78 15.71
N ILE A 107 -2.33 -10.72 16.71
CA ILE A 107 -0.99 -11.32 16.64
C ILE A 107 -1.05 -12.84 16.47
N GLU A 108 -1.97 -13.52 17.16
CA GLU A 108 -2.10 -14.98 17.07
C GLU A 108 -2.54 -15.42 15.67
N GLN A 109 -3.50 -14.69 15.08
CA GLN A 109 -3.93 -14.95 13.71
C GLN A 109 -2.83 -14.64 12.69
N SER A 110 -2.06 -13.57 12.92
CA SER A 110 -0.90 -13.24 12.07
C SER A 110 0.16 -14.34 12.11
N VAL A 111 0.48 -14.88 13.29
CA VAL A 111 1.42 -16.01 13.43
C VAL A 111 0.89 -17.25 12.72
N LYS A 112 -0.41 -17.56 12.85
CA LYS A 112 -1.03 -18.66 12.09
C LYS A 112 -0.92 -18.46 10.57
N THR A 113 -1.05 -17.23 10.10
CA THR A 113 -0.86 -16.88 8.68
C THR A 113 0.59 -17.12 8.25
N LEU A 114 1.56 -16.69 9.04
CA LEU A 114 2.97 -16.92 8.76
C LEU A 114 3.32 -18.41 8.75
N ALA A 115 2.84 -19.18 9.73
CA ALA A 115 3.07 -20.63 9.81
C ALA A 115 2.41 -21.38 8.65
N GLY A 116 1.24 -20.91 8.20
CA GLY A 116 0.54 -21.47 7.02
C GLY A 116 1.28 -21.27 5.70
N ARG A 117 2.20 -20.31 5.64
CA ARG A 117 3.15 -20.03 4.54
C ARG A 117 2.52 -20.03 3.14
N LEU A 118 1.34 -19.47 2.99
CA LEU A 118 0.76 -19.23 1.67
C LEU A 118 1.53 -18.09 0.98
N VAL A 119 2.39 -18.42 0.03
CA VAL A 119 3.25 -17.45 -0.66
C VAL A 119 2.61 -17.03 -1.98
N ALA A 120 2.49 -15.72 -2.20
CA ALA A 120 2.10 -15.11 -3.46
C ALA A 120 3.28 -14.35 -4.08
N ASN A 121 3.39 -14.40 -5.42
CA ASN A 121 4.34 -13.60 -6.19
C ASN A 121 3.61 -12.33 -6.65
N LEU A 122 3.94 -11.20 -6.03
CA LEU A 122 3.24 -9.95 -6.26
C LEU A 122 4.00 -9.06 -7.22
N ASP A 123 3.29 -8.46 -8.14
CA ASP A 123 3.75 -7.35 -8.96
C ASP A 123 3.88 -6.09 -8.08
N LEU A 124 4.78 -5.21 -8.47
CA LEU A 124 4.98 -3.92 -7.83
C LEU A 124 4.73 -2.81 -8.84
N GLY A 125 4.20 -1.70 -8.39
CA GLY A 125 4.28 -0.47 -9.15
C GLY A 125 5.65 0.18 -8.95
N GLU A 126 6.16 0.86 -9.98
CA GLU A 126 7.43 1.59 -9.96
C GLU A 126 7.22 3.02 -10.45
N ILE A 127 7.76 3.97 -9.70
CA ILE A 127 7.85 5.39 -10.06
C ILE A 127 9.23 5.92 -9.66
N ASN A 128 10.03 6.44 -10.61
CA ASN A 128 11.36 7.00 -10.34
C ASN A 128 12.21 6.08 -9.44
N GLU A 129 12.33 4.80 -9.79
CA GLU A 129 13.10 3.79 -9.04
C GLU A 129 12.60 3.53 -7.60
N HIS A 130 11.42 4.02 -7.27
CA HIS A 130 10.72 3.68 -6.04
C HIS A 130 9.61 2.68 -6.33
N TYR A 131 9.55 1.62 -5.54
CA TYR A 131 8.57 0.55 -5.68
C TYR A 131 7.45 0.72 -4.65
N PHE A 132 6.22 0.48 -5.08
CA PHE A 132 5.05 0.54 -4.20
C PHE A 132 4.15 -0.67 -4.42
N LEU A 133 3.51 -1.11 -3.34
CA LEU A 133 2.50 -2.17 -3.37
C LEU A 133 1.12 -1.59 -3.65
N SER A 134 0.75 -0.49 -3.00
CA SER A 134 -0.61 0.02 -2.99
C SER A 134 -0.95 0.83 -4.26
N LYS A 135 -0.90 2.14 -4.18
CA LYS A 135 -1.33 3.05 -5.25
C LYS A 135 -0.58 4.38 -5.21
N VAL A 136 -0.62 5.08 -6.34
CA VAL A 136 -0.24 6.48 -6.46
C VAL A 136 -1.50 7.33 -6.63
N GLU A 137 -1.64 8.37 -5.83
CA GLU A 137 -2.71 9.37 -5.94
C GLU A 137 -2.17 10.63 -6.63
N LEU A 138 -2.94 11.17 -7.57
CA LEU A 138 -2.58 12.35 -8.34
C LEU A 138 -3.36 13.56 -7.84
N GLY A 139 -2.67 14.70 -7.71
CA GLY A 139 -3.25 15.97 -7.30
C GLY A 139 -3.19 16.22 -5.80
N GLU A 140 -3.75 17.35 -5.39
CA GLU A 140 -3.78 17.77 -3.98
C GLU A 140 -4.96 17.16 -3.22
N ASN A 141 -5.96 16.63 -3.96
CA ASN A 141 -7.13 16.00 -3.40
C ASN A 141 -6.78 14.57 -2.96
N GLN A 142 -6.32 14.43 -1.74
CA GLN A 142 -5.94 13.13 -1.19
C GLN A 142 -7.16 12.51 -0.49
N PHE A 143 -7.89 11.68 -1.20
CA PHE A 143 -9.03 10.94 -0.63
C PHE A 143 -8.61 10.02 0.52
N SER A 144 -7.37 9.54 0.50
CA SER A 144 -6.80 8.71 1.56
C SER A 144 -6.62 9.41 2.91
N GLN A 145 -6.64 10.74 2.94
CA GLN A 145 -6.53 11.54 4.17
C GLN A 145 -7.90 11.85 4.81
N ILE A 146 -8.99 11.53 4.13
CA ILE A 146 -10.33 11.72 4.68
C ILE A 146 -10.62 10.46 5.51
N GLU A 147 -10.62 10.61 6.83
CA GLU A 147 -10.81 9.50 7.77
C GLU A 147 -12.15 8.76 7.50
N PRO A 148 -12.11 7.44 7.27
CA PRO A 148 -13.31 6.65 6.96
C PRO A 148 -14.35 6.64 8.10
N GLY A 149 -13.93 6.85 9.33
CA GLY A 149 -14.78 6.77 10.52
C GLY A 149 -15.68 7.97 10.77
N PHE A 150 -15.48 9.09 10.09
CA PHE A 150 -16.23 10.33 10.35
C PHE A 150 -17.25 10.62 9.25
N MET A 151 -18.36 9.89 9.22
CA MET A 151 -19.51 10.17 8.33
C MET A 151 -20.29 11.43 8.73
N GLY A 152 -19.64 12.42 9.35
CA GLY A 152 -20.24 13.66 9.80
C GLY A 152 -20.26 14.76 8.74
N LEU A 153 -20.92 15.88 9.07
CA LEU A 153 -20.99 17.09 8.24
C LEU A 153 -19.60 17.66 7.86
N SER A 154 -18.57 17.39 8.66
CA SER A 154 -17.20 17.79 8.40
C SER A 154 -16.58 17.10 7.18
N SER A 155 -16.80 15.79 7.02
CA SER A 155 -16.32 15.03 5.85
C SER A 155 -17.03 15.49 4.57
N VAL A 156 -18.36 15.70 4.62
CA VAL A 156 -19.12 16.24 3.48
C VAL A 156 -18.56 17.60 3.08
N ARG A 157 -18.28 18.50 4.04
CA ARG A 157 -17.65 19.79 3.77
C ARG A 157 -16.25 19.68 3.19
N ALA A 158 -15.46 18.69 3.62
CA ALA A 158 -14.13 18.43 3.06
C ALA A 158 -14.25 18.03 1.58
N PHE A 159 -15.14 17.10 1.24
CA PHE A 159 -15.40 16.73 -0.15
C PHE A 159 -15.92 17.88 -1.02
N MET A 160 -16.77 18.74 -0.48
CA MET A 160 -17.26 19.92 -1.20
C MET A 160 -16.18 20.98 -1.49
N ARG A 161 -15.07 20.93 -0.78
CA ARG A 161 -13.92 21.82 -0.99
C ARG A 161 -12.89 21.27 -1.99
N LEU A 162 -13.06 20.04 -2.43
CA LEU A 162 -12.18 19.47 -3.44
C LEU A 162 -12.29 20.26 -4.74
N VAL A 163 -11.16 20.67 -5.27
CA VAL A 163 -11.08 21.44 -6.51
C VAL A 163 -10.73 20.48 -7.64
N PRO A 164 -11.58 20.41 -8.69
CA PRO A 164 -11.22 19.64 -9.89
C PRO A 164 -9.92 20.16 -10.50
N PHE A 165 -9.13 19.24 -11.03
CA PHE A 165 -7.88 19.55 -11.72
C PHE A 165 -7.81 18.80 -13.04
N GLU A 166 -7.06 19.34 -13.98
CA GLU A 166 -6.81 18.71 -15.25
C GLU A 166 -5.72 17.65 -15.11
N VAL A 167 -5.88 16.52 -15.75
CA VAL A 167 -4.87 15.48 -15.86
C VAL A 167 -4.66 15.09 -17.34
N GLU A 168 -3.40 14.97 -17.75
CA GLU A 168 -3.02 14.48 -19.07
C GLU A 168 -2.17 13.23 -18.89
N LEU A 169 -2.66 12.11 -19.42
CA LEU A 169 -2.06 10.79 -19.29
C LEU A 169 -1.78 10.18 -20.65
N SER A 170 -0.69 9.40 -20.72
CA SER A 170 -0.42 8.49 -21.84
C SER A 170 -0.34 7.05 -21.30
N LEU A 171 -1.10 6.14 -21.87
CA LEU A 171 -1.20 4.75 -21.47
C LEU A 171 -0.53 3.87 -22.51
N ASP A 172 0.45 3.06 -22.08
CA ASP A 172 1.20 2.11 -22.92
C ASP A 172 1.76 2.72 -24.22
N ASP A 173 2.11 4.02 -24.21
CA ASP A 173 2.59 4.80 -25.35
C ASP A 173 1.62 4.85 -26.55
N LYS A 174 0.37 4.42 -26.36
CA LYS A 174 -0.62 4.28 -27.46
C LYS A 174 -1.82 5.19 -27.30
N PHE A 175 -2.33 5.32 -26.09
CA PHE A 175 -3.55 6.04 -25.82
C PHE A 175 -3.25 7.27 -24.96
N LYS A 176 -3.64 8.44 -25.45
CA LYS A 176 -3.54 9.70 -24.70
C LYS A 176 -4.92 10.19 -24.33
N LEU A 177 -5.06 10.64 -23.12
CA LEU A 177 -6.27 11.26 -22.63
C LEU A 177 -5.96 12.53 -21.85
N LYS A 178 -6.91 13.46 -21.91
CA LYS A 178 -6.91 14.69 -21.14
C LYS A 178 -8.30 14.82 -20.53
N SER A 179 -8.38 14.98 -19.22
CA SER A 179 -9.65 15.03 -18.50
C SER A 179 -9.56 15.97 -17.29
N GLU A 180 -10.70 16.63 -16.98
CA GLU A 180 -10.88 17.34 -15.71
C GLU A 180 -11.43 16.35 -14.68
N VAL A 181 -10.69 16.11 -13.61
CA VAL A 181 -11.03 15.10 -12.60
C VAL A 181 -11.06 15.71 -11.19
N LEU A 182 -11.88 15.13 -10.34
CA LEU A 182 -11.88 15.42 -8.90
C LEU A 182 -10.81 14.62 -8.17
N GLY A 183 -10.44 13.46 -8.70
CA GLY A 183 -9.39 12.60 -8.20
C GLY A 183 -8.91 11.62 -9.25
N ALA A 184 -7.65 11.21 -9.15
CA ALA A 184 -7.06 10.21 -10.02
C ALA A 184 -6.14 9.29 -9.20
N GLN A 185 -6.23 7.99 -9.43
CA GLN A 185 -5.44 6.97 -8.76
C GLN A 185 -4.86 6.00 -9.78
N ILE A 186 -3.61 5.60 -9.57
CA ILE A 186 -2.96 4.51 -10.31
C ILE A 186 -2.67 3.42 -9.28
N ILE A 187 -3.36 2.29 -9.40
CA ILE A 187 -3.52 1.27 -8.38
C ILE A 187 -2.77 0.00 -8.81
N ASN A 188 -1.89 -0.49 -7.95
CA ASN A 188 -1.29 -1.82 -8.07
C ASN A 188 -2.03 -2.83 -7.18
N CYS A 189 -2.36 -2.44 -5.93
CA CYS A 189 -3.33 -3.18 -5.12
C CYS A 189 -4.10 -2.24 -4.19
N ARG A 190 -5.33 -2.63 -3.83
CA ARG A 190 -6.17 -1.90 -2.88
C ARG A 190 -7.06 -2.82 -2.06
N ASN A 191 -7.59 -2.31 -0.96
CA ASN A 191 -8.72 -2.96 -0.29
C ASN A 191 -9.99 -2.79 -1.14
N ASN A 192 -10.61 -3.91 -1.52
CA ASN A 192 -11.81 -3.97 -2.34
C ASN A 192 -13.09 -4.23 -1.51
N GLU A 193 -12.99 -4.19 -0.18
CA GLU A 193 -14.14 -4.42 0.69
C GLU A 193 -15.21 -3.33 0.47
N GLY A 194 -16.43 -3.75 0.14
CA GLY A 194 -17.54 -2.85 -0.16
C GLY A 194 -17.53 -2.21 -1.55
N CYS A 195 -16.50 -2.45 -2.38
CA CYS A 195 -16.40 -1.95 -3.74
C CYS A 195 -17.11 -2.87 -4.74
N LYS A 196 -17.72 -2.29 -5.79
CA LYS A 196 -18.42 -3.03 -6.84
C LYS A 196 -17.49 -3.74 -7.80
N VAL A 197 -16.38 -3.08 -8.09
CA VAL A 197 -15.35 -3.61 -9.00
C VAL A 197 -14.12 -3.95 -8.20
N LYS A 198 -13.56 -5.13 -8.42
CA LYS A 198 -12.25 -5.46 -7.88
C LYS A 198 -11.19 -4.79 -8.72
N LEU A 199 -10.41 -3.90 -8.12
CA LEU A 199 -9.27 -3.25 -8.74
C LEU A 199 -8.01 -3.57 -7.95
N GLY A 200 -6.87 -3.54 -8.63
CA GLY A 200 -5.58 -3.77 -8.02
C GLY A 200 -5.34 -5.24 -7.72
N ASP A 201 -5.32 -6.07 -8.75
CA ASP A 201 -4.80 -7.44 -8.65
C ASP A 201 -3.28 -7.42 -8.89
N PRO A 202 -2.44 -7.53 -7.86
CA PRO A 202 -1.00 -7.47 -8.01
C PRO A 202 -0.40 -8.74 -8.62
N THR A 203 -1.17 -9.52 -9.35
CA THR A 203 -0.70 -10.76 -10.01
C THR A 203 -0.91 -10.76 -11.52
N ASP A 204 -1.67 -9.81 -12.06
CA ASP A 204 -2.09 -9.74 -13.46
C ASP A 204 -1.16 -8.94 -14.39
N LYS A 205 -0.12 -8.30 -13.81
CA LYS A 205 0.84 -7.43 -14.50
C LYS A 205 0.23 -6.17 -15.11
N LEU A 206 -0.82 -5.65 -14.51
CA LEU A 206 -1.47 -4.41 -14.90
C LEU A 206 -1.54 -3.44 -13.73
N LEU A 207 -1.66 -2.17 -14.06
CA LEU A 207 -2.03 -1.10 -13.15
C LEU A 207 -3.44 -0.66 -13.50
N ASP A 208 -4.28 -0.48 -12.51
CA ASP A 208 -5.62 0.07 -12.70
C ASP A 208 -5.57 1.58 -12.55
N ILE A 209 -6.11 2.29 -13.53
CA ILE A 209 -6.21 3.74 -13.53
C ILE A 209 -7.66 4.09 -13.23
N LEU A 210 -7.90 4.73 -12.11
CA LEU A 210 -9.22 5.21 -11.70
C LEU A 210 -9.24 6.73 -11.76
N LEU A 211 -10.10 7.27 -12.62
CA LEU A 211 -10.37 8.70 -12.74
C LEU A 211 -11.79 8.98 -12.22
N LEU A 212 -11.91 9.88 -11.26
CA LEU A 212 -13.18 10.37 -10.77
C LEU A 212 -13.45 11.75 -11.36
N ASN A 213 -14.44 11.84 -12.23
CA ASN A 213 -14.86 13.10 -12.82
C ASN A 213 -15.50 14.03 -11.78
N LYS A 214 -15.66 15.29 -12.15
CA LYS A 214 -16.32 16.30 -11.32
C LYS A 214 -17.72 15.83 -10.88
N LEU A 215 -18.00 15.99 -9.59
CA LEU A 215 -19.29 15.68 -8.98
C LEU A 215 -20.04 16.96 -8.60
N SER A 216 -21.35 16.93 -8.72
CA SER A 216 -22.21 17.95 -8.13
C SER A 216 -22.29 17.79 -6.59
N ASN A 217 -22.63 18.86 -5.88
CA ASN A 217 -22.80 18.80 -4.43
C ASN A 217 -23.82 17.74 -3.99
N ALA A 218 -24.88 17.56 -4.77
CA ALA A 218 -25.90 16.53 -4.52
C ALA A 218 -25.33 15.11 -4.65
N GLN A 219 -24.45 14.88 -5.64
CA GLN A 219 -23.74 13.60 -5.80
C GLN A 219 -22.74 13.37 -4.67
N ILE A 220 -22.01 14.39 -4.25
CA ILE A 220 -21.07 14.28 -3.11
C ILE A 220 -21.82 13.85 -1.84
N ILE A 221 -22.99 14.46 -1.56
CA ILE A 221 -23.81 14.08 -0.41
C ILE A 221 -24.32 12.64 -0.55
N ARG A 222 -24.80 12.29 -1.74
CA ARG A 222 -25.39 10.96 -2.02
C ARG A 222 -24.37 9.85 -1.90
N TYR A 223 -23.15 10.05 -2.41
CA TYR A 223 -22.08 9.04 -2.48
C TYR A 223 -20.99 9.25 -1.42
N ARG A 224 -21.32 9.96 -0.33
CA ARG A 224 -20.33 10.28 0.73
C ARG A 224 -19.68 9.05 1.37
N ALA A 225 -20.43 7.94 1.47
CA ALA A 225 -19.90 6.70 2.04
C ALA A 225 -18.83 6.08 1.13
N GLU A 226 -19.12 5.99 -0.16
CA GLU A 226 -18.21 5.48 -1.19
C GLU A 226 -16.95 6.34 -1.32
N LEU A 227 -17.11 7.67 -1.24
CA LEU A 227 -15.99 8.60 -1.23
C LEU A 227 -15.12 8.41 0.02
N ALA A 228 -15.72 8.21 1.19
CA ALA A 228 -15.01 8.01 2.46
C ALA A 228 -14.30 6.65 2.54
N THR A 229 -14.89 5.59 1.98
CA THR A 229 -14.28 4.25 1.95
C THR A 229 -13.23 4.09 0.84
N GLY A 230 -13.18 5.04 -0.10
CA GLY A 230 -12.28 4.97 -1.26
C GLY A 230 -12.78 4.06 -2.39
N CYS A 231 -14.01 3.54 -2.31
CA CYS A 231 -14.66 2.79 -3.38
C CYS A 231 -15.20 3.74 -4.47
N LEU A 232 -14.31 4.53 -5.06
CA LEU A 232 -14.66 5.57 -6.02
C LEU A 232 -15.32 5.02 -7.29
N ASP A 233 -15.08 3.76 -7.62
CA ASP A 233 -15.75 3.03 -8.71
C ASP A 233 -17.25 2.83 -8.49
N ASN A 234 -17.74 2.97 -7.27
CA ASN A 234 -19.16 2.96 -6.96
C ASN A 234 -19.84 4.31 -7.29
N VAL A 235 -19.04 5.34 -7.54
CA VAL A 235 -19.52 6.71 -7.78
C VAL A 235 -19.75 6.94 -9.29
N PRO A 236 -20.91 7.51 -9.70
CA PRO A 236 -21.14 7.84 -11.10
C PRO A 236 -20.08 8.79 -11.64
N GLY A 237 -19.62 8.52 -12.86
CA GLY A 237 -18.56 9.32 -13.49
C GLY A 237 -17.15 8.82 -13.18
N ALA A 238 -16.99 7.72 -12.47
CA ALA A 238 -15.71 7.02 -12.40
C ALA A 238 -15.40 6.35 -13.74
N THR A 239 -14.17 6.52 -14.20
CA THR A 239 -13.63 5.85 -15.41
C THR A 239 -12.49 4.96 -14.97
N ILE A 240 -12.54 3.70 -15.39
CA ILE A 240 -11.51 2.68 -15.09
C ILE A 240 -10.82 2.28 -16.38
N MET A 241 -9.51 2.22 -16.35
CA MET A 241 -8.65 1.77 -17.45
C MET A 241 -7.55 0.90 -16.87
N HIS A 242 -6.89 0.12 -17.73
CA HIS A 242 -5.80 -0.76 -17.37
C HIS A 242 -4.61 -0.49 -18.28
N ALA A 243 -3.40 -0.47 -17.73
CA ALA A 243 -2.18 -0.29 -18.49
C ALA A 243 -0.97 -0.91 -17.77
N LYS A 244 0.08 -1.24 -18.50
CA LYS A 244 1.37 -1.62 -17.92
C LYS A 244 2.25 -0.41 -17.61
N LYS A 245 2.02 0.68 -18.32
CA LYS A 245 2.77 1.93 -18.21
C LYS A 245 1.83 3.13 -18.30
N VAL A 246 1.97 4.05 -17.38
CA VAL A 246 1.22 5.30 -17.33
C VAL A 246 2.21 6.45 -17.26
N GLU A 247 2.20 7.32 -18.25
CA GLU A 247 2.96 8.57 -18.22
C GLU A 247 2.01 9.72 -17.84
N ILE A 248 2.36 10.44 -16.80
CA ILE A 248 1.64 11.63 -16.36
C ILE A 248 2.34 12.81 -17.02
N LEU A 249 1.72 13.33 -18.08
CA LEU A 249 2.29 14.39 -18.91
C LEU A 249 2.03 15.78 -18.33
N GLY A 250 0.90 15.95 -17.66
CA GLY A 250 0.51 17.24 -17.12
C GLY A 250 -0.66 17.19 -16.13
N PRO A 251 -0.91 18.34 -15.49
CA PRO A 251 -0.15 19.60 -15.54
C PRO A 251 1.22 19.51 -14.83
N ARG A 252 2.16 20.36 -15.26
CA ARG A 252 3.48 20.42 -14.59
C ARG A 252 3.32 20.71 -13.10
N LYS A 253 4.14 20.04 -12.27
CA LYS A 253 4.15 20.14 -10.81
C LYS A 253 2.91 19.54 -10.12
N LEU A 254 2.04 18.82 -10.83
CA LEU A 254 0.98 18.03 -10.20
C LEU A 254 1.59 17.09 -9.17
N PRO A 255 1.22 17.14 -7.89
CA PRO A 255 1.80 16.27 -6.88
C PRO A 255 1.34 14.83 -7.07
N LEU A 256 2.25 13.90 -6.85
CA LEU A 256 2.03 12.46 -6.89
C LEU A 256 2.36 11.89 -5.52
N SER A 257 1.36 11.33 -4.86
CA SER A 257 1.48 10.84 -3.49
C SER A 257 1.42 9.33 -3.43
N ILE A 258 2.27 8.74 -2.60
CA ILE A 258 2.24 7.32 -2.23
C ILE A 258 1.93 7.29 -0.73
N GLU A 259 0.91 6.52 -0.34
CA GLU A 259 0.51 6.37 1.07
C GLU A 259 0.27 7.70 1.80
N GLY A 260 -0.32 8.66 1.09
CA GLY A 260 -0.66 9.98 1.63
C GLY A 260 0.51 10.96 1.74
N GLN A 261 1.71 10.57 1.32
CA GLN A 261 2.88 11.46 1.29
C GLN A 261 3.26 11.81 -0.15
N VAL A 262 3.47 13.09 -0.43
CA VAL A 262 3.95 13.54 -1.74
C VAL A 262 5.35 12.99 -1.98
N TYR A 263 5.46 12.09 -2.97
CA TYR A 263 6.71 11.47 -3.34
C TYR A 263 7.44 12.26 -4.45
N THR A 264 6.70 12.67 -5.48
CA THR A 264 7.24 13.39 -6.65
C THR A 264 6.16 14.26 -7.29
N LYS A 265 6.49 14.90 -8.41
CA LYS A 265 5.57 15.75 -9.18
C LYS A 265 5.65 15.39 -10.66
N ALA A 266 4.54 15.64 -11.39
CA ALA A 266 4.52 15.50 -12.85
C ALA A 266 5.53 16.46 -13.54
N PRO A 267 6.11 16.06 -14.68
CA PRO A 267 5.88 14.80 -15.37
C PRO A 267 6.55 13.61 -14.69
N ALA A 268 5.91 12.44 -14.75
CA ALA A 268 6.43 11.21 -14.18
C ALA A 268 5.91 9.98 -14.94
N THR A 269 6.65 8.89 -14.85
CA THR A 269 6.26 7.61 -15.44
C THR A 269 6.04 6.60 -14.32
N ILE A 270 4.88 5.94 -14.34
CA ILE A 270 4.53 4.84 -13.46
C ILE A 270 4.37 3.60 -14.32
N ARG A 271 4.94 2.49 -13.90
CA ARG A 271 4.86 1.23 -14.63
C ARG A 271 4.78 0.03 -13.69
N VAL A 272 4.34 -1.10 -14.21
CA VAL A 272 4.55 -2.37 -13.53
C VAL A 272 6.05 -2.65 -13.51
N ALA A 273 6.59 -2.87 -12.32
CA ALA A 273 8.01 -3.15 -12.13
C ALA A 273 8.40 -4.49 -12.76
N LYS A 274 9.65 -4.61 -13.19
CA LYS A 274 10.17 -5.90 -13.66
C LYS A 274 10.32 -6.92 -12.51
N PRO A 275 10.91 -6.55 -11.35
CA PRO A 275 11.02 -7.45 -10.23
C PRO A 275 9.65 -7.66 -9.55
N LYS A 276 9.45 -8.88 -9.03
CA LYS A 276 8.32 -9.23 -8.18
C LYS A 276 8.79 -9.48 -6.77
N ILE A 277 7.88 -9.44 -5.82
CA ILE A 277 8.14 -9.79 -4.43
C ILE A 277 7.37 -11.05 -4.04
N LYS A 278 8.02 -11.98 -3.35
CA LYS A 278 7.38 -13.13 -2.72
C LYS A 278 6.88 -12.70 -1.35
N MET A 279 5.58 -12.81 -1.12
CA MET A 279 4.98 -12.40 0.16
C MET A 279 4.09 -13.49 0.73
N ILE A 280 4.18 -13.72 2.04
CA ILE A 280 3.25 -14.58 2.77
C ILE A 280 1.95 -13.79 2.95
N VAL A 281 0.84 -14.37 2.49
CA VAL A 281 -0.49 -13.74 2.49
C VAL A 281 -1.52 -14.61 3.20
N GLY A 282 -2.59 -13.99 3.69
CA GLY A 282 -3.71 -14.68 4.30
C GLY A 282 -4.70 -15.25 3.28
N LYS A 283 -5.60 -16.09 3.75
CA LYS A 283 -6.67 -16.66 2.93
C LYS A 283 -7.73 -15.62 2.55
N THR A 284 -7.89 -14.58 3.34
CA THR A 284 -8.86 -13.48 3.18
C THR A 284 -8.31 -12.30 2.37
N ARG A 285 -7.21 -12.49 1.64
CA ARG A 285 -6.63 -11.45 0.78
C ARG A 285 -7.64 -10.94 -0.25
N GLN A 286 -7.47 -9.71 -0.69
CA GLN A 286 -8.45 -8.97 -1.51
C GLN A 286 -8.27 -9.14 -3.03
N PHE A 287 -7.32 -9.97 -3.47
CA PHE A 287 -7.00 -10.26 -4.88
C PHE A 287 -6.92 -11.74 -5.15
#